data_a97403d8a4ce0cf377c83a94426f99fa
#
_entry.id   a97403d8a4ce0cf377c83a94426f99fa
#
_cell.length_a   1.000
_cell.length_b   1.000
_cell.length_c   1.000
_cell.angle_alpha   90.00
_cell.angle_beta   90.00
_cell.angle_gamma   90.00
#
_symmetry.space_group_name_H-M   'P 1'
#
loop_
_entity.id
_entity.type
_entity.pdbx_description
1 polymer ?
#
loop_
_entity_poly.entity_id
_entity_poly.type
_entity_poly.pdbx_seq_one_letter_code
_entity_poly.pdbx_strand_id
1 'polypeptide(L)' 'MEIEFKLERRIGALSDNPSGYTKELNVVVWDGKYTKYDLRTWNPNGKPGKGITLTKEELKKLHKLIGEEIRQMGGRNE' A
#
# COMPACT_ATOMS: atom_id res chain seq x y z
N MET A 1 -17.32 18.17 -4.36
CA MET A 1 -17.71 16.79 -4.67
C MET A 1 -16.74 15.82 -4.02
N GLU A 2 -17.27 14.86 -3.32
CA GLU A 2 -16.45 13.91 -2.60
C GLU A 2 -16.22 12.67 -3.43
N ILE A 3 -14.99 12.19 -3.42
CA ILE A 3 -14.64 10.95 -4.07
C ILE A 3 -14.70 9.86 -3.02
N GLU A 4 -15.53 8.87 -3.25
CA GLU A 4 -15.64 7.77 -2.33
C GLU A 4 -14.43 6.85 -2.44
N PHE A 5 -13.90 6.52 -1.28
CA PHE A 5 -12.75 5.66 -1.16
C PHE A 5 -13.14 4.56 -0.18
N LYS A 6 -13.20 3.34 -0.66
CA LYS A 6 -13.60 2.22 0.18
C LYS A 6 -12.56 1.12 0.14
N LEU A 7 -12.22 0.62 1.33
CA LEU A 7 -11.38 -0.54 1.45
C LEU A 7 -12.15 -1.76 0.98
N GLU A 8 -11.67 -2.40 -0.05
CA GLU A 8 -12.32 -3.60 -0.57
C GLU A 8 -11.72 -4.86 0.02
N ARG A 9 -10.38 -4.92 0.10
CA ARG A 9 -9.72 -6.11 0.60
C ARG A 9 -8.37 -5.72 1.17
N ARG A 10 -8.07 -6.23 2.34
CA ARG A 10 -6.78 -5.99 2.98
C ARG A 10 -5.78 -7.01 2.45
N ILE A 11 -4.66 -6.53 1.92
CA ILE A 11 -3.58 -7.41 1.48
C ILE A 11 -2.64 -7.69 2.63
N GLY A 12 -2.17 -6.64 3.30
CA GLY A 12 -1.30 -6.84 4.43
C GLY A 12 -0.63 -5.56 4.91
N ALA A 13 -0.02 -5.65 6.07
CA ALA A 13 0.71 -4.54 6.66
C ALA A 13 2.19 -4.72 6.43
N LEU A 14 2.87 -3.60 6.18
CA LEU A 14 4.33 -3.61 6.01
C LEU A 14 5.05 -3.48 7.34
N SER A 15 4.38 -2.93 8.35
CA SER A 15 5.02 -2.69 9.63
C SER A 15 4.00 -2.88 10.75
N ASP A 16 4.52 -3.28 11.89
CA ASP A 16 3.73 -3.44 13.10
C ASP A 16 4.33 -2.50 14.13
N ASN A 17 3.76 -1.33 14.23
CA ASN A 17 4.33 -0.26 15.03
C ASN A 17 3.68 -0.24 16.41
N PRO A 18 4.46 -0.18 17.50
CA PRO A 18 3.88 -0.12 18.85
C PRO A 18 2.95 1.05 19.06
N SER A 19 3.13 2.13 18.31
CA SER A 19 2.26 3.30 18.41
C SER A 19 0.86 3.04 17.87
N GLY A 20 0.65 1.93 17.19
CA GLY A 20 -0.64 1.63 16.59
C GLY A 20 -0.79 2.11 15.16
N TYR A 21 0.19 2.85 14.65
CA TYR A 21 0.20 3.22 13.25
C TYR A 21 0.70 2.05 12.42
N THR A 22 0.08 1.84 11.27
CA THR A 22 0.51 0.80 10.35
C THR A 22 0.69 1.38 8.96
N LYS A 23 1.48 0.71 8.15
CA LYS A 23 1.60 1.02 6.74
C LYS A 23 1.10 -0.21 6.00
N GLU A 24 0.06 -0.04 5.19
CA GLU A 24 -0.65 -1.19 4.64
C GLU A 24 -0.81 -1.09 3.13
N LEU A 25 -0.77 -2.25 2.51
CA LEU A 25 -1.10 -2.40 1.10
C LEU A 25 -2.46 -3.07 1.02
N ASN A 26 -3.39 -2.41 0.38
CA ASN A 26 -4.76 -2.87 0.32
C ASN A 26 -5.34 -2.68 -1.07
N VAL A 27 -6.47 -3.31 -1.31
CA VAL A 27 -7.25 -3.07 -2.53
C VAL A 27 -8.37 -2.13 -2.15
N VAL A 28 -8.50 -1.05 -2.90
CA VAL A 28 -9.53 -0.05 -2.64
C VAL A 28 -10.34 0.18 -3.90
N VAL A 29 -11.55 0.68 -3.70
CA VAL A 29 -12.42 1.05 -4.82
C VAL A 29 -12.67 2.53 -4.72
N TRP A 30 -12.39 3.22 -5.82
CA TRP A 30 -12.61 4.66 -5.92
C TRP A 30 -13.92 4.91 -6.63
N ASP A 31 -14.76 5.70 -5.99
CA ASP A 31 -16.00 6.17 -6.59
C ASP A 31 -16.88 5.01 -7.07
N GLY A 32 -16.77 3.85 -6.41
CA GLY A 32 -17.57 2.70 -6.74
C GLY A 32 -17.28 2.06 -8.08
N LYS A 33 -16.23 2.50 -8.77
CA LYS A 33 -15.97 2.05 -10.13
C LYS A 33 -14.56 1.52 -10.36
N TYR A 34 -13.59 2.15 -9.74
CA TYR A 34 -12.18 1.90 -10.09
C TYR A 34 -11.48 1.18 -8.98
N THR A 35 -11.04 -0.04 -9.26
CA THR A 35 -10.25 -0.82 -8.31
C THR A 35 -8.80 -0.41 -8.44
N LYS A 36 -8.21 -0.03 -7.33
CA LYS A 36 -6.80 0.38 -7.27
C LYS A 36 -6.12 -0.30 -6.11
N TYR A 37 -4.81 -0.28 -6.14
CA TYR A 37 -4.00 -0.76 -5.02
C TYR A 37 -3.56 0.45 -4.23
N ASP A 38 -3.65 0.36 -2.91
CA ASP A 38 -3.45 1.52 -2.04
C ASP A 38 -2.37 1.20 -1.02
N LEU A 39 -1.38 2.07 -0.96
CA LEU A 39 -0.28 1.96 0.00
C LEU A 39 -0.27 3.21 0.84
N ARG A 40 -0.65 3.09 2.10
CA ARG A 40 -0.72 4.25 2.98
C ARG A 40 -0.61 3.88 4.43
N THR A 41 -0.46 4.92 5.25
CA THR A 41 -0.47 4.74 6.69
C THR A 41 -1.89 4.81 7.22
N TRP A 42 -2.12 4.11 8.31
CA TRP A 42 -3.38 4.11 9.03
C TRP A 42 -3.09 4.45 10.47
N ASN A 43 -3.92 5.30 11.08
CA ASN A 43 -3.69 5.65 12.48
C ASN A 43 -4.34 4.60 13.39
N PRO A 44 -4.08 4.69 14.70
CA PRO A 44 -4.63 3.68 15.63
C PRO A 44 -6.15 3.63 15.64
N ASN A 45 -6.82 4.70 15.22
CA ASN A 45 -8.28 4.73 15.18
C ASN A 45 -8.84 4.17 13.88
N GLY A 46 -7.98 3.65 13.02
CA GLY A 46 -8.44 3.08 11.76
C GLY A 46 -8.69 4.08 10.67
N LYS A 47 -8.19 5.30 10.82
CA LYS A 47 -8.36 6.32 9.79
C LYS A 47 -7.18 6.37 8.85
N PRO A 48 -7.43 6.54 7.55
CA PRO A 48 -6.34 6.60 6.57
C PRO A 48 -5.55 7.89 6.69
N GLY A 49 -4.25 7.78 6.52
CA GLY A 49 -3.35 8.93 6.46
C GLY A 49 -2.83 9.11 5.06
N LYS A 50 -1.58 9.55 4.97
CA LYS A 50 -0.96 9.80 3.69
C LYS A 50 -0.62 8.50 2.98
N GLY A 51 -0.73 8.53 1.65
CA GLY A 51 -0.40 7.35 0.87
C GLY A 51 -0.55 7.63 -0.61
N ILE A 52 -0.43 6.58 -1.39
CA ILE A 52 -0.56 6.63 -2.84
C ILE A 52 -1.44 5.48 -3.29
N THR A 53 -2.05 5.66 -4.45
CA THR A 53 -2.76 4.58 -5.10
C THR A 53 -2.03 4.22 -6.37
N LEU A 54 -2.10 2.94 -6.72
CA LEU A 54 -1.40 2.40 -7.86
C LEU A 54 -2.37 1.66 -8.75
N THR A 55 -2.16 1.77 -10.06
CA THR A 55 -2.87 0.92 -10.99
C THR A 55 -2.26 -0.48 -10.93
N LYS A 56 -2.95 -1.43 -11.58
CA LYS A 56 -2.44 -2.79 -11.66
C LYS A 56 -1.07 -2.82 -12.32
N GLU A 57 -0.91 -2.04 -13.39
CA GLU A 57 0.37 -1.98 -14.10
C GLU A 57 1.48 -1.39 -13.24
N GLU A 58 1.12 -0.34 -12.49
CA GLU A 58 2.10 0.29 -11.60
C GLU A 58 2.49 -0.67 -10.48
N LEU A 59 1.54 -1.44 -9.97
CA LEU A 59 1.85 -2.43 -8.94
C LEU A 59 2.85 -3.46 -9.46
N LYS A 60 2.63 -3.94 -10.68
CA LYS A 60 3.54 -4.92 -11.28
C LYS A 60 4.92 -4.35 -11.46
N LYS A 61 5.01 -3.11 -11.92
CA LYS A 61 6.30 -2.46 -12.11
C LYS A 61 7.00 -2.25 -10.79
N LEU A 62 6.24 -1.85 -9.78
CA LEU A 62 6.80 -1.67 -8.45
C LEU A 62 7.37 -2.97 -7.91
N HIS A 63 6.66 -4.07 -8.12
CA HIS A 63 7.13 -5.38 -7.70
C HIS A 63 8.46 -5.71 -8.35
N LYS A 64 8.58 -5.43 -9.64
CA LYS A 64 9.82 -5.68 -10.36
C LYS A 64 10.97 -4.86 -9.81
N LEU A 65 10.74 -3.57 -9.60
CA LEU A 65 11.78 -2.69 -9.10
C LEU A 65 12.20 -3.06 -7.68
N ILE A 66 11.23 -3.40 -6.85
CA ILE A 66 11.53 -3.82 -5.49
C ILE A 66 12.34 -5.10 -5.50
N GLY A 67 11.98 -6.04 -6.35
CA GLY A 67 12.71 -7.30 -6.43
C GLY A 67 14.16 -7.09 -6.85
N GLU A 68 14.39 -6.17 -7.80
CA GLU A 68 15.75 -5.85 -8.23
C GLU A 68 16.55 -5.25 -7.09
N GLU A 69 15.93 -4.34 -6.35
CA GLU A 69 16.62 -3.68 -5.25
C GLU A 69 16.94 -4.67 -4.14
N ILE A 70 16.00 -5.55 -3.82
CA ILE A 70 16.23 -6.54 -2.77
C ILE A 70 17.40 -7.46 -3.12
N ARG A 71 17.51 -7.84 -4.40
CA ARG A 71 18.63 -8.67 -4.82
C ARG A 71 19.95 -7.94 -4.60
N GLN A 72 19.98 -6.63 -4.87
CA GLN A 72 21.17 -5.84 -4.63
C GLN A 72 21.53 -5.78 -3.16
N MET A 73 20.51 -5.61 -2.30
CA MET A 73 20.73 -5.57 -0.87
C MET A 73 21.29 -6.89 -0.37
N GLY A 74 20.74 -8.00 -0.84
CA GLY A 74 21.23 -9.31 -0.45
C GLY A 74 22.66 -9.53 -0.84
N GLY A 75 23.06 -9.01 -2.01
CA GLY A 75 24.44 -9.16 -2.47
C GLY A 75 25.43 -8.34 -1.66
N ARG A 76 24.97 -7.42 -0.85
CA ARG A 76 25.86 -6.59 -0.03
C ARG A 76 26.04 -7.11 1.36
N ASN A 77 25.37 -8.18 1.71
CA ASN A 77 25.54 -8.79 3.00
C ASN A 77 25.22 -7.82 4.14
N GLU A 78 24.09 -7.19 4.07
CA GLU A 78 23.69 -6.24 5.11
C GLU A 78 22.93 -6.89 6.21
#